data_ac67d6621a1c3f313680664f8fba4e79
#
_entry.id   ac67d6621a1c3f313680664f8fba4e79
#
_cell.length_a   1.000
_cell.length_b   1.000
_cell.length_c   1.000
_cell.angle_alpha   90.00
_cell.angle_beta   90.00
_cell.angle_gamma   90.00
#
_symmetry.space_group_name_H-M   'P 1'
#
loop_
_entity.id
_entity.type
_entity.pdbx_description
1 polymer ?
#
loop_
_entity_poly.entity_id
_entity_poly.type
_entity_poly.pdbx_seq_one_letter_code
_entity_poly.pdbx_strand_id
1 'polypeptide(L)'
;PLLGIISGGAINSLLGGGGEVEAKPLYSVAEAKRRQGKPILAIELIEEELAKFPCDFEGQILKAQIQMESMGDFPSAEGTILCIAAQPQHEPGKIATALNQLADWQKKRGDVEGMKLTLAGLRDRYPNTAIEFSCAQRLARLDFSVDSNDPRDASEIVSECLKQLAEHPLDS
;
A
#
# COMPACT_ATOMS: atom_id res chain seq x y z
N PRO A 1 4.12 -23.69 -65.48
CA PRO A 1 5.19 -23.35 -64.56
C PRO A 1 4.59 -23.03 -63.19
N LEU A 2 4.80 -23.99 -62.28
CA LEU A 2 4.39 -23.93 -60.90
C LEU A 2 5.51 -23.33 -60.09
N LEU A 3 5.35 -22.11 -59.55
CA LEU A 3 6.22 -21.52 -58.56
C LEU A 3 5.75 -22.00 -57.18
N GLY A 4 6.56 -22.89 -56.59
CA GLY A 4 6.38 -23.34 -55.22
C GLY A 4 6.78 -22.23 -54.23
N ILE A 5 5.84 -21.84 -53.38
CA ILE A 5 6.11 -21.01 -52.23
C ILE A 5 6.75 -21.89 -51.16
N ILE A 6 8.03 -21.68 -50.93
CA ILE A 6 8.74 -22.32 -49.81
C ILE A 6 8.39 -21.50 -48.55
N SER A 7 7.51 -22.06 -47.74
CA SER A 7 7.17 -21.56 -46.42
C SER A 7 8.42 -21.63 -45.51
N GLY A 8 8.98 -20.49 -45.15
CA GLY A 8 10.13 -20.35 -44.29
C GLY A 8 9.80 -20.60 -42.81
N GLY A 9 9.36 -21.82 -42.45
CA GLY A 9 8.98 -22.19 -41.12
C GLY A 9 9.87 -23.24 -40.40
N ALA A 10 11.06 -23.59 -40.93
CA ALA A 10 11.75 -24.79 -40.43
C ALA A 10 13.21 -24.58 -39.96
N ILE A 11 13.68 -23.35 -39.75
CA ILE A 11 15.07 -23.15 -39.33
C ILE A 11 15.21 -22.74 -37.84
N ASN A 12 14.11 -22.45 -37.13
CA ASN A 12 14.20 -21.99 -35.73
C ASN A 12 14.23 -23.13 -34.68
N SER A 13 14.16 -24.39 -35.13
CA SER A 13 14.14 -25.55 -34.24
C SER A 13 15.53 -26.20 -33.99
N LEU A 14 16.58 -25.67 -34.60
CA LEU A 14 17.93 -26.28 -34.49
C LEU A 14 18.93 -25.51 -33.61
N LEU A 15 18.54 -24.31 -33.10
CA LEU A 15 19.34 -23.59 -32.13
C LEU A 15 18.66 -23.73 -30.76
N GLY A 16 19.10 -24.74 -30.01
CA GLY A 16 18.50 -25.16 -28.76
C GLY A 16 18.27 -24.06 -27.74
N GLY A 17 17.13 -24.13 -27.04
CA GLY A 17 16.92 -23.47 -25.76
C GLY A 17 16.28 -22.08 -25.80
N GLY A 18 15.34 -21.84 -26.71
CA GLY A 18 14.40 -20.69 -26.56
C GLY A 18 13.27 -21.07 -25.63
N GLY A 19 13.52 -21.13 -24.32
CA GLY A 19 12.42 -20.96 -23.38
C GLY A 19 11.81 -19.60 -23.68
N GLU A 20 10.50 -19.57 -23.90
CA GLU A 20 9.72 -18.34 -24.04
C GLU A 20 10.01 -17.52 -22.79
N VAL A 21 10.87 -16.49 -22.92
CA VAL A 21 11.17 -15.59 -21.82
C VAL A 21 9.90 -14.80 -21.60
N GLU A 22 9.13 -15.17 -20.58
CA GLU A 22 7.95 -14.44 -20.16
C GLU A 22 8.34 -12.96 -19.97
N ALA A 23 7.76 -12.09 -20.79
CA ALA A 23 8.06 -10.67 -20.74
C ALA A 23 7.64 -10.14 -19.38
N LYS A 24 8.61 -9.62 -18.62
CA LYS A 24 8.39 -9.03 -17.29
C LYS A 24 8.55 -7.52 -17.36
N PRO A 25 7.72 -6.76 -16.62
CA PRO A 25 7.87 -5.31 -16.56
C PRO A 25 9.24 -4.92 -15.99
N LEU A 26 9.80 -3.81 -16.50
CA LEU A 26 11.13 -3.34 -16.13
C LEU A 26 11.09 -1.89 -15.66
N TYR A 27 11.28 -1.66 -14.35
CA TYR A 27 11.21 -0.34 -13.73
C TYR A 27 12.55 0.29 -13.36
N SER A 28 13.67 -0.36 -13.63
CA SER A 28 15.00 0.11 -13.23
C SER A 28 15.36 1.49 -13.82
N VAL A 29 14.92 1.78 -15.04
CA VAL A 29 15.14 3.10 -15.69
C VAL A 29 14.28 4.16 -15.02
N ALA A 30 13.03 3.87 -14.70
CA ALA A 30 12.13 4.76 -13.98
C ALA A 30 12.68 5.11 -12.59
N GLU A 31 13.16 4.12 -11.84
CA GLU A 31 13.82 4.35 -10.55
C GLU A 31 15.09 5.19 -10.67
N ALA A 32 15.88 5.00 -11.73
CA ALA A 32 17.04 5.83 -11.98
C ALA A 32 16.63 7.31 -12.24
N LYS A 33 15.53 7.55 -12.96
CA LYS A 33 14.97 8.90 -13.17
C LYS A 33 14.45 9.52 -11.89
N ARG A 34 13.76 8.74 -11.05
CA ARG A 34 13.33 9.17 -9.71
C ARG A 34 14.53 9.64 -8.88
N ARG A 35 15.60 8.85 -8.81
CA ARG A 35 16.84 9.20 -8.07
C ARG A 35 17.56 10.44 -8.64
N GLN A 36 17.40 10.73 -9.93
CA GLN A 36 17.90 11.94 -10.57
C GLN A 36 17.04 13.19 -10.32
N GLY A 37 15.97 13.08 -9.50
CA GLY A 37 15.05 14.18 -9.25
C GLY A 37 14.13 14.49 -10.44
N LYS A 38 13.84 13.51 -11.30
CA LYS A 38 12.96 13.62 -12.47
C LYS A 38 11.72 12.76 -12.30
N PRO A 39 10.83 13.05 -11.31
CA PRO A 39 9.71 12.20 -10.98
C PRO A 39 8.66 12.08 -12.10
N ILE A 40 8.41 13.17 -12.86
CA ILE A 40 7.46 13.15 -13.98
C ILE A 40 7.91 12.13 -15.04
N LEU A 41 9.17 12.20 -15.45
CA LEU A 41 9.72 11.26 -16.43
C LEU A 41 9.75 9.82 -15.90
N ALA A 42 9.94 9.64 -14.60
CA ALA A 42 9.86 8.32 -13.98
C ALA A 42 8.43 7.74 -14.05
N ILE A 43 7.40 8.56 -13.82
CA ILE A 43 6.00 8.15 -13.95
C ILE A 43 5.66 7.80 -15.40
N GLU A 44 6.07 8.61 -16.38
CA GLU A 44 5.85 8.34 -17.80
C GLU A 44 6.40 6.95 -18.20
N LEU A 45 7.63 6.63 -17.77
CA LEU A 45 8.23 5.31 -18.02
C LEU A 45 7.49 4.16 -17.34
N ILE A 46 6.95 4.38 -16.15
CA ILE A 46 6.14 3.39 -15.45
C ILE A 46 4.81 3.19 -16.19
N GLU A 47 4.19 4.26 -16.66
CA GLU A 47 2.93 4.19 -17.41
C GLU A 47 3.09 3.47 -18.75
N GLU A 48 4.22 3.63 -19.43
CA GLU A 48 4.55 2.87 -20.64
C GLU A 48 4.63 1.35 -20.35
N GLU A 49 5.20 0.95 -19.22
CA GLU A 49 5.22 -0.46 -18.82
C GLU A 49 3.84 -0.94 -18.33
N LEU A 50 3.12 -0.13 -17.58
CA LEU A 50 1.75 -0.45 -17.13
C LEU A 50 0.75 -0.53 -18.31
N ALA A 51 1.01 0.15 -19.43
CA ALA A 51 0.22 -0.03 -20.65
C ALA A 51 0.32 -1.47 -21.22
N LYS A 52 1.46 -2.15 -21.00
CA LYS A 52 1.69 -3.56 -21.37
C LYS A 52 1.24 -4.53 -20.28
N PHE A 53 1.39 -4.12 -19.00
CA PHE A 53 1.10 -4.90 -17.80
C PHE A 53 0.19 -4.13 -16.85
N PRO A 54 -1.10 -3.93 -17.19
CA PRO A 54 -1.98 -2.98 -16.48
C PRO A 54 -2.18 -3.30 -14.98
N CYS A 55 -2.05 -4.58 -14.62
CA CYS A 55 -2.26 -5.05 -13.25
C CYS A 55 -0.94 -5.41 -12.55
N ASP A 56 0.20 -4.92 -13.06
CA ASP A 56 1.46 -5.16 -12.37
C ASP A 56 1.52 -4.38 -11.07
N PHE A 57 1.55 -5.12 -9.97
CA PHE A 57 1.53 -4.54 -8.62
C PHE A 57 2.73 -3.65 -8.34
N GLU A 58 3.92 -4.10 -8.74
CA GLU A 58 5.17 -3.38 -8.45
C GLU A 58 5.23 -2.02 -9.15
N GLY A 59 4.80 -1.97 -10.42
CA GLY A 59 4.71 -0.69 -11.16
C GLY A 59 3.69 0.26 -10.57
N GLN A 60 2.52 -0.25 -10.20
CA GLN A 60 1.48 0.58 -9.60
C GLN A 60 1.91 1.14 -8.24
N ILE A 61 2.52 0.32 -7.37
CA ILE A 61 3.07 0.77 -6.07
C ILE A 61 4.19 1.79 -6.27
N LEU A 62 5.11 1.54 -7.20
CA LEU A 62 6.20 2.47 -7.48
C LEU A 62 5.66 3.83 -7.97
N LYS A 63 4.63 3.83 -8.82
CA LYS A 63 3.93 5.04 -9.26
C LYS A 63 3.38 5.81 -8.06
N ALA A 64 2.62 5.15 -7.18
CA ALA A 64 2.06 5.78 -5.99
C ALA A 64 3.13 6.36 -5.06
N GLN A 65 4.25 5.66 -4.88
CA GLN A 65 5.38 6.13 -4.09
C GLN A 65 6.02 7.39 -4.70
N ILE A 66 6.19 7.45 -6.02
CA ILE A 66 6.75 8.64 -6.68
C ILE A 66 5.79 9.82 -6.54
N GLN A 67 4.48 9.62 -6.74
CA GLN A 67 3.47 10.64 -6.55
C GLN A 67 3.53 11.22 -5.14
N MET A 68 3.57 10.38 -4.11
CA MET A 68 3.61 10.84 -2.73
C MET A 68 4.96 11.42 -2.32
N GLU A 69 6.05 10.67 -2.52
CA GLU A 69 7.34 10.96 -1.89
C GLU A 69 8.21 11.93 -2.69
N SER A 70 8.08 11.91 -4.03
CA SER A 70 8.88 12.75 -4.90
C SER A 70 8.14 14.01 -5.38
N MET A 71 6.80 13.96 -5.46
CA MET A 71 5.98 15.07 -5.94
C MET A 71 5.12 15.69 -4.83
N GLY A 72 4.91 15.03 -3.70
CA GLY A 72 4.01 15.49 -2.65
C GLY A 72 2.52 15.45 -3.05
N ASP A 73 2.20 14.73 -4.12
CA ASP A 73 0.84 14.64 -4.67
C ASP A 73 0.09 13.48 -4.01
N PHE A 74 -0.41 13.74 -2.79
CA PHE A 74 -1.18 12.77 -2.03
C PHE A 74 -2.47 12.33 -2.74
N PRO A 75 -3.29 13.23 -3.33
CA PRO A 75 -4.52 12.81 -4.00
C PRO A 75 -4.27 11.79 -5.13
N SER A 76 -3.26 12.00 -5.95
CA SER A 76 -2.89 11.05 -7.00
C SER A 76 -2.37 9.73 -6.44
N ALA A 77 -1.53 9.79 -5.40
CA ALA A 77 -1.01 8.60 -4.74
C ALA A 77 -2.13 7.77 -4.09
N GLU A 78 -3.05 8.40 -3.38
CA GLU A 78 -4.24 7.78 -2.79
C GLU A 78 -5.09 7.12 -3.86
N GLY A 79 -5.42 7.83 -4.94
CA GLY A 79 -6.18 7.29 -6.07
C GLY A 79 -5.51 6.05 -6.67
N THR A 80 -4.19 6.06 -6.83
CA THR A 80 -3.43 4.91 -7.32
C THR A 80 -3.53 3.70 -6.37
N ILE A 81 -3.38 3.91 -5.06
CA ILE A 81 -3.52 2.84 -4.05
C ILE A 81 -4.95 2.27 -4.04
N LEU A 82 -5.97 3.12 -4.10
CA LEU A 82 -7.36 2.66 -4.13
C LEU A 82 -7.68 1.88 -5.41
N CYS A 83 -7.10 2.26 -6.55
CA CYS A 83 -7.18 1.48 -7.79
C CYS A 83 -6.57 0.08 -7.62
N ILE A 84 -5.38 -0.04 -6.98
CA ILE A 84 -4.77 -1.34 -6.67
C ILE A 84 -5.71 -2.18 -5.79
N ALA A 85 -6.27 -1.58 -4.75
CA ALA A 85 -7.15 -2.27 -3.81
C ALA A 85 -8.47 -2.74 -4.44
N ALA A 86 -8.92 -2.08 -5.52
CA ALA A 86 -10.13 -2.47 -6.26
C ALA A 86 -9.89 -3.63 -7.24
N GLN A 87 -8.64 -3.98 -7.56
CA GLN A 87 -8.30 -5.02 -8.52
C GLN A 87 -8.44 -6.42 -7.89
N PRO A 88 -9.32 -7.30 -8.42
CA PRO A 88 -9.61 -8.58 -7.80
C PRO A 88 -8.51 -9.64 -7.98
N GLN A 89 -7.59 -9.43 -8.91
CA GLN A 89 -6.49 -10.36 -9.22
C GLN A 89 -5.33 -10.27 -8.22
N HIS A 90 -5.28 -9.23 -7.40
CA HIS A 90 -4.23 -9.12 -6.39
C HIS A 90 -4.53 -9.98 -5.16
N GLU A 91 -3.52 -10.67 -4.69
CA GLU A 91 -3.59 -11.42 -3.45
C GLU A 91 -3.86 -10.51 -2.25
N PRO A 92 -4.57 -11.01 -1.21
CA PRO A 92 -4.87 -10.23 -0.01
C PRO A 92 -3.65 -9.55 0.62
N GLY A 93 -2.48 -10.20 0.61
CA GLY A 93 -1.23 -9.65 1.12
C GLY A 93 -0.75 -8.40 0.36
N LYS A 94 -0.88 -8.39 -0.97
CA LYS A 94 -0.54 -7.22 -1.80
C LYS A 94 -1.48 -6.05 -1.55
N ILE A 95 -2.79 -6.33 -1.47
CA ILE A 95 -3.80 -5.32 -1.13
C ILE A 95 -3.53 -4.74 0.27
N ALA A 96 -3.24 -5.60 1.24
CA ALA A 96 -2.89 -5.15 2.59
C ALA A 96 -1.62 -4.28 2.59
N THR A 97 -0.60 -4.62 1.82
CA THR A 97 0.62 -3.82 1.67
C THR A 97 0.29 -2.42 1.14
N ALA A 98 -0.50 -2.32 0.07
CA ALA A 98 -0.89 -1.05 -0.54
C ALA A 98 -1.69 -0.18 0.44
N LEU A 99 -2.73 -0.72 1.07
CA LEU A 99 -3.59 0.03 2.00
C LEU A 99 -2.85 0.40 3.30
N ASN A 100 -1.94 -0.43 3.80
CA ASN A 100 -1.08 -0.06 4.93
C ASN A 100 -0.16 1.12 4.58
N GLN A 101 0.36 1.16 3.37
CA GLN A 101 1.17 2.28 2.90
C GLN A 101 0.35 3.58 2.84
N LEU A 102 -0.89 3.52 2.37
CA LEU A 102 -1.83 4.65 2.40
C LEU A 102 -2.07 5.13 3.84
N ALA A 103 -2.38 4.21 4.75
CA ALA A 103 -2.59 4.52 6.16
C ALA A 103 -1.36 5.19 6.80
N ASP A 104 -0.14 4.78 6.44
CA ASP A 104 1.08 5.41 6.92
C ASP A 104 1.28 6.82 6.35
N TRP A 105 0.90 7.09 5.11
CA TRP A 105 0.92 8.42 4.54
C TRP A 105 -0.14 9.34 5.17
N GLN A 106 -1.36 8.85 5.40
CA GLN A 106 -2.41 9.56 6.11
C GLN A 106 -1.95 9.96 7.53
N LYS A 107 -1.33 9.02 8.26
CA LYS A 107 -0.72 9.30 9.57
C LYS A 107 0.31 10.41 9.51
N LYS A 108 1.27 10.35 8.58
CA LYS A 108 2.31 11.36 8.41
C LYS A 108 1.76 12.75 8.10
N ARG A 109 0.60 12.83 7.48
CA ARG A 109 -0.11 14.08 7.17
C ARG A 109 -0.99 14.58 8.32
N GLY A 110 -1.11 13.81 9.40
CA GLY A 110 -2.01 14.12 10.52
C GLY A 110 -3.48 13.75 10.27
N ASP A 111 -3.77 13.07 9.16
CA ASP A 111 -5.12 12.57 8.85
C ASP A 111 -5.39 11.25 9.59
N VAL A 112 -5.64 11.38 10.89
CA VAL A 112 -5.88 10.23 11.77
C VAL A 112 -7.19 9.52 11.41
N GLU A 113 -8.23 10.28 11.04
CA GLU A 113 -9.53 9.72 10.67
C GLU A 113 -9.46 8.94 9.36
N GLY A 114 -8.79 9.48 8.33
CA GLY A 114 -8.52 8.76 7.09
C GLY A 114 -7.75 7.46 7.35
N MET A 115 -6.73 7.50 8.19
CA MET A 115 -5.99 6.30 8.61
C MET A 115 -6.89 5.27 9.28
N LYS A 116 -7.75 5.68 10.22
CA LYS A 116 -8.70 4.79 10.90
C LYS A 116 -9.65 4.14 9.90
N LEU A 117 -10.22 4.91 8.98
CA LEU A 117 -11.11 4.41 7.94
C LEU A 117 -10.41 3.39 7.02
N THR A 118 -9.19 3.68 6.59
CA THR A 118 -8.40 2.77 5.74
C THR A 118 -8.12 1.45 6.46
N LEU A 119 -7.69 1.50 7.73
CA LEU A 119 -7.39 0.31 8.52
C LEU A 119 -8.65 -0.49 8.88
N ALA A 120 -9.77 0.18 9.19
CA ALA A 120 -11.05 -0.47 9.46
C ALA A 120 -11.57 -1.19 8.21
N GLY A 121 -11.54 -0.53 7.05
CA GLY A 121 -11.94 -1.13 5.79
C GLY A 121 -11.08 -2.35 5.41
N LEU A 122 -9.78 -2.30 5.67
CA LEU A 122 -8.88 -3.43 5.44
C LEU A 122 -9.15 -4.58 6.41
N ARG A 123 -9.41 -4.30 7.69
CA ARG A 123 -9.82 -5.29 8.70
C ARG A 123 -11.09 -6.02 8.29
N ASP A 124 -12.12 -5.26 7.94
CA ASP A 124 -13.45 -5.79 7.63
C ASP A 124 -13.48 -6.59 6.32
N ARG A 125 -12.55 -6.30 5.42
CA ARG A 125 -12.41 -7.03 4.14
C ARG A 125 -11.82 -8.44 4.30
N TYR A 126 -10.99 -8.67 5.32
CA TYR A 126 -10.27 -9.93 5.51
C TYR A 126 -10.46 -10.50 6.92
N PRO A 127 -11.70 -10.87 7.32
CA PRO A 127 -12.00 -11.37 8.66
C PRO A 127 -11.32 -12.74 8.90
N ASN A 128 -10.97 -13.00 10.15
CA ASN A 128 -10.31 -14.22 10.62
C ASN A 128 -8.91 -14.47 10.00
N THR A 129 -8.20 -13.39 9.64
CA THR A 129 -6.85 -13.46 9.06
C THR A 129 -5.83 -12.69 9.89
N ALA A 130 -4.55 -12.91 9.62
CA ALA A 130 -3.47 -12.11 10.20
C ALA A 130 -3.58 -10.61 9.82
N ILE A 131 -4.21 -10.28 8.69
CA ILE A 131 -4.46 -8.90 8.26
C ILE A 131 -5.44 -8.24 9.22
N GLU A 132 -6.57 -8.89 9.52
CA GLU A 132 -7.54 -8.40 10.51
C GLU A 132 -6.87 -8.10 11.85
N PHE A 133 -6.12 -9.08 12.39
CA PHE A 133 -5.45 -8.95 13.69
C PHE A 133 -4.47 -7.77 13.69
N SER A 134 -3.66 -7.62 12.64
CA SER A 134 -2.70 -6.52 12.51
C SER A 134 -3.40 -5.15 12.47
N CYS A 135 -4.49 -5.03 11.71
CA CYS A 135 -5.27 -3.79 11.63
C CYS A 135 -5.93 -3.45 12.97
N ALA A 136 -6.53 -4.44 13.64
CA ALA A 136 -7.15 -4.25 14.96
C ALA A 136 -6.13 -3.76 16.00
N GLN A 137 -4.92 -4.33 16.00
CA GLN A 137 -3.84 -3.89 16.88
C GLN A 137 -3.39 -2.45 16.59
N ARG A 138 -3.31 -2.06 15.32
CA ARG A 138 -2.97 -0.67 14.94
C ARG A 138 -4.05 0.31 15.35
N LEU A 139 -5.34 -0.03 15.14
CA LEU A 139 -6.49 0.79 15.56
C LEU A 139 -6.52 0.99 17.08
N ALA A 140 -6.36 -0.09 17.85
CA ALA A 140 -6.32 -0.01 19.32
C ALA A 140 -5.23 0.95 19.84
N ARG A 141 -4.05 0.96 19.20
CA ARG A 141 -2.96 1.89 19.58
C ARG A 141 -3.32 3.35 19.29
N LEU A 142 -4.13 3.62 18.28
CA LEU A 142 -4.57 4.99 17.96
C LEU A 142 -5.56 5.50 19.01
N ASP A 143 -6.48 4.65 19.46
CA ASP A 143 -7.45 5.03 20.49
C ASP A 143 -6.75 5.31 21.83
N PHE A 144 -5.78 4.49 22.21
CA PHE A 144 -4.95 4.74 23.41
C PHE A 144 -4.17 6.06 23.34
N SER A 145 -3.70 6.47 22.16
CA SER A 145 -2.94 7.72 22.01
C SER A 145 -3.84 8.96 22.05
N VAL A 146 -5.13 8.82 21.76
CA VAL A 146 -6.11 9.90 21.89
C VAL A 146 -6.48 10.12 23.36
N ASP A 147 -6.71 9.04 24.12
CA ASP A 147 -7.05 9.13 25.54
C ASP A 147 -5.89 9.67 26.41
N SER A 148 -4.63 9.40 26.02
CA SER A 148 -3.46 9.96 26.71
C SER A 148 -3.23 11.46 26.46
N ASN A 149 -3.98 12.06 25.54
CA ASN A 149 -3.99 13.49 25.26
C ASN A 149 -5.21 14.20 25.90
N ASP A 150 -5.94 13.53 26.80
CA ASP A 150 -6.96 14.16 27.65
C ASP A 150 -6.24 15.20 28.53
N PRO A 151 -6.63 16.47 28.48
CA PRO A 151 -6.01 17.54 29.25
C PRO A 151 -6.19 17.38 30.76
N ARG A 152 -6.92 16.37 31.23
CA ARG A 152 -6.92 15.99 32.64
C ARG A 152 -5.59 15.37 32.99
N ASP A 153 -4.76 16.14 33.67
CA ASP A 153 -3.45 15.71 34.20
C ASP A 153 -3.63 14.37 34.94
N ALA A 154 -2.74 13.41 34.69
CA ALA A 154 -2.74 12.12 35.37
C ALA A 154 -2.78 12.27 36.90
N SER A 155 -2.30 13.40 37.42
CA SER A 155 -2.41 13.80 38.85
C SER A 155 -3.86 14.03 39.29
N GLU A 156 -4.72 14.54 38.41
CA GLU A 156 -6.14 14.82 38.74
C GLU A 156 -6.95 13.51 38.77
N ILE A 157 -6.67 12.58 37.86
CA ILE A 157 -7.31 11.24 37.82
C ILE A 157 -6.90 10.44 39.08
N VAL A 158 -5.62 10.45 39.44
CA VAL A 158 -5.13 9.80 40.68
C VAL A 158 -5.73 10.44 41.91
N SER A 159 -5.86 11.76 41.96
CA SER A 159 -6.47 12.49 43.06
C SER A 159 -7.93 12.12 43.25
N GLU A 160 -8.71 12.02 42.15
CA GLU A 160 -10.12 11.63 42.18
C GLU A 160 -10.30 10.15 42.59
N CYS A 161 -9.47 9.24 42.09
CA CYS A 161 -9.45 7.85 42.54
C CYS A 161 -9.12 7.69 44.01
N LEU A 162 -8.14 8.45 44.56
CA LEU A 162 -7.80 8.42 45.95
C LEU A 162 -8.91 8.98 46.87
N LYS A 163 -9.64 9.99 46.36
CA LYS A 163 -10.80 10.55 47.06
C LYS A 163 -11.95 9.56 47.14
N GLN A 164 -12.26 8.86 46.04
CA GLN A 164 -13.29 7.81 46.00
C GLN A 164 -12.94 6.62 46.95
N LEU A 165 -11.68 6.22 47.01
CA LEU A 165 -11.21 5.19 47.92
C LEU A 165 -11.31 5.61 49.41
N ALA A 166 -11.14 6.92 49.71
CA ALA A 166 -11.29 7.45 51.05
C ALA A 166 -12.76 7.59 51.50
N GLU A 167 -13.67 7.82 50.57
CA GLU A 167 -15.11 7.93 50.80
C GLU A 167 -15.82 6.57 50.90
N HIS A 168 -15.23 5.50 50.35
CA HIS A 168 -15.72 4.12 50.46
C HIS A 168 -14.60 3.17 50.96
N PRO A 169 -14.26 3.20 52.29
CA PRO A 169 -13.36 2.22 52.81
C PRO A 169 -13.99 0.84 52.68
N LEU A 170 -13.24 -0.13 52.12
CA LEU A 170 -13.65 -1.53 51.99
C LEU A 170 -13.97 -2.05 53.38
N ASP A 171 -15.24 -2.25 53.69
CA ASP A 171 -15.71 -2.88 54.91
C ASP A 171 -15.10 -4.28 55.02
N SER A 172 -14.35 -4.51 56.09
CA SER A 172 -13.68 -5.76 56.46
C SER A 172 -14.65 -6.74 57.08
#